data_a273b9a01c7fdbd53cb30a21c8e4e63e
#
_entry.id   a273b9a01c7fdbd53cb30a21c8e4e63e
#
_cell.length_a   1.000
_cell.length_b   1.000
_cell.length_c   1.000
_cell.angle_alpha   90.00
_cell.angle_beta   90.00
_cell.angle_gamma   90.00
#
_symmetry.space_group_name_H-M   'P 1'
#
loop_
_entity.id
_entity.type
_entity.pdbx_description
1 polymer ?
#
loop_
_entity_poly.entity_id
_entity_poly.type
_entity_poly.pdbx_seq_one_letter_code
_entity_poly.pdbx_strand_id
1 'polypeptide(L)'
;MRKTIGKAMAATTSLALALSMAACGSSSENAEEATKVGGTITIWTWEQPGKAFEAAAKGFQEANPGTTVKVENVGNPAIWDKITTGLAAGGQGLPDIMNVGIDYIGGYMDKFPDAFADLSDYGADDLKDDFPSGVMKSATRDGKIYGLPFEVNTGALVYDVKMFEEAGITEDDISTWDGFIESGKKLKEKTGNYMFGINKACTGNANCGDTWQIITALQNSFYFDTDGNITMNGEAGVKAMELIKEANDAGIIIELPGTSDDSSWQVQQGNVATLVDR
;
A
#
# COMPACT_ATOMS: atom_id res chain seq x y z
N MET A 1 -79.52 -8.41 1.46
CA MET A 1 -78.72 -7.95 2.56
C MET A 1 -77.23 -8.32 2.30
N ARG A 2 -76.57 -7.56 1.46
CA ARG A 2 -75.12 -7.68 1.18
C ARG A 2 -74.72 -6.40 0.50
N LYS A 3 -74.27 -5.38 1.27
CA LYS A 3 -73.53 -4.18 0.76
C LYS A 3 -73.37 -3.18 1.91
N THR A 4 -72.53 -3.46 2.92
CA THR A 4 -72.11 -2.41 3.87
C THR A 4 -70.86 -2.78 4.72
N ILE A 5 -69.99 -3.72 4.27
CA ILE A 5 -68.76 -4.05 5.01
C ILE A 5 -67.46 -3.61 4.29
N GLY A 6 -67.58 -2.99 3.10
CA GLY A 6 -66.45 -2.68 2.25
C GLY A 6 -65.80 -1.27 2.39
N LYS A 7 -66.29 -0.41 3.28
CA LYS A 7 -65.82 0.99 3.36
C LYS A 7 -65.16 1.40 4.68
N ALA A 8 -65.05 0.52 5.65
CA ALA A 8 -64.43 0.83 6.94
C ALA A 8 -62.97 0.38 7.07
N MET A 9 -62.43 -0.38 6.08
CA MET A 9 -61.07 -0.94 6.14
C MET A 9 -60.02 -0.17 5.32
N ALA A 10 -60.46 0.86 4.57
CA ALA A 10 -59.53 1.68 3.74
C ALA A 10 -59.05 2.97 4.43
N ALA A 11 -59.60 3.31 5.61
CA ALA A 11 -59.23 4.56 6.29
C ALA A 11 -58.18 4.42 7.41
N THR A 12 -57.87 3.18 7.82
CA THR A 12 -56.89 2.95 8.91
C THR A 12 -55.48 2.62 8.42
N THR A 13 -55.31 2.29 7.15
CA THR A 13 -53.97 2.05 6.56
C THR A 13 -53.26 3.31 6.06
N SER A 14 -53.99 4.40 5.86
CA SER A 14 -53.40 5.67 5.38
C SER A 14 -52.82 6.54 6.52
N LEU A 15 -53.15 6.25 7.79
CA LEU A 15 -52.64 7.04 8.93
C LEU A 15 -51.37 6.45 9.51
N ALA A 16 -51.06 5.19 9.24
CA ALA A 16 -49.82 4.54 9.69
C ALA A 16 -48.58 4.84 8.81
N LEU A 17 -48.80 5.27 7.55
CA LEU A 17 -47.71 5.65 6.64
C LEU A 17 -47.29 7.12 6.77
N ALA A 18 -48.11 7.96 7.41
CA ALA A 18 -47.79 9.38 7.60
C ALA A 18 -46.96 9.66 8.86
N LEU A 19 -46.87 8.69 9.79
CA LEU A 19 -46.05 8.83 11.00
C LEU A 19 -44.62 8.31 10.85
N SER A 20 -44.27 7.61 9.77
CA SER A 20 -42.90 7.12 9.51
C SER A 20 -42.01 8.08 8.74
N MET A 21 -42.54 9.22 8.25
CA MET A 21 -41.74 10.26 7.58
C MET A 21 -41.40 11.47 8.47
N ALA A 22 -41.79 11.45 9.74
CA ALA A 22 -41.47 12.53 10.67
C ALA A 22 -40.21 12.27 11.54
N ALA A 23 -39.48 11.17 11.28
CA ALA A 23 -38.23 10.82 12.02
C ALA A 23 -36.92 11.18 11.26
N CYS A 24 -37.03 11.86 10.11
CA CYS A 24 -35.87 12.45 9.42
C CYS A 24 -36.12 13.93 9.27
N GLY A 25 -36.13 14.64 10.39
CA GLY A 25 -36.29 16.06 10.42
C GLY A 25 -35.44 16.68 11.52
N SER A 26 -34.35 17.31 11.08
CA SER A 26 -33.58 18.34 11.78
C SER A 26 -32.98 18.00 13.14
N SER A 27 -31.75 17.65 13.14
CA SER A 27 -30.81 18.23 14.08
C SER A 27 -29.82 19.12 13.32
N SER A 28 -30.26 20.33 13.06
CA SER A 28 -29.34 21.45 13.01
C SER A 28 -28.92 21.73 14.47
N GLU A 29 -28.16 20.85 15.06
CA GLU A 29 -27.42 21.10 16.27
C GLU A 29 -26.05 21.66 15.84
N ASN A 30 -25.93 22.95 16.06
CA ASN A 30 -24.75 23.77 16.26
C ASN A 30 -23.42 23.21 15.75
N ALA A 31 -22.92 23.84 14.70
CA ALA A 31 -21.56 23.69 14.19
C ALA A 31 -20.45 24.03 15.21
N GLU A 32 -20.78 24.40 16.45
CA GLU A 32 -19.82 24.67 17.52
C GLU A 32 -19.49 23.47 18.42
N GLU A 33 -20.23 22.35 18.33
CA GLU A 33 -19.93 21.14 19.12
C GLU A 33 -19.03 20.11 18.39
N ALA A 34 -18.75 20.33 17.12
CA ALA A 34 -17.90 19.45 16.31
C ALA A 34 -16.38 19.55 16.62
N THR A 35 -15.96 20.33 17.62
CA THR A 35 -14.55 20.55 17.95
C THR A 35 -13.99 19.58 19.00
N LYS A 36 -14.78 18.70 19.57
CA LYS A 36 -14.28 17.67 20.48
C LYS A 36 -14.07 16.37 19.74
N VAL A 37 -12.81 16.02 19.52
CA VAL A 37 -12.44 14.67 19.08
C VAL A 37 -12.85 13.68 20.16
N GLY A 38 -13.66 12.70 19.80
CA GLY A 38 -14.18 11.71 20.74
C GLY A 38 -14.81 10.52 20.04
N GLY A 39 -15.08 9.44 20.79
CA GLY A 39 -15.64 8.21 20.23
C GLY A 39 -14.58 7.18 19.86
N THR A 40 -14.96 6.23 19.02
CA THR A 40 -14.05 5.17 18.55
C THR A 40 -13.67 5.42 17.10
N ILE A 41 -12.38 5.39 16.82
CA ILE A 41 -11.80 5.41 15.48
C ILE A 41 -11.24 4.01 15.21
N THR A 42 -11.62 3.41 14.10
CA THR A 42 -11.14 2.10 13.65
C THR A 42 -10.18 2.25 12.49
N ILE A 43 -9.06 1.54 12.53
CA ILE A 43 -8.03 1.57 11.49
C ILE A 43 -7.79 0.14 11.01
N TRP A 44 -7.92 -0.10 9.70
CA TRP A 44 -7.47 -1.36 9.10
C TRP A 44 -6.08 -1.22 8.51
N THR A 45 -5.25 -2.23 8.79
CA THR A 45 -3.87 -2.28 8.34
C THR A 45 -3.38 -3.74 8.24
N TRP A 46 -2.08 -3.91 8.01
CA TRP A 46 -1.38 -5.20 8.06
C TRP A 46 -0.21 -5.13 9.04
N GLU A 47 0.50 -6.23 9.23
CA GLU A 47 1.39 -6.48 10.37
C GLU A 47 2.43 -5.40 10.69
N GLN A 48 3.25 -5.01 9.71
CA GLN A 48 4.35 -4.06 9.97
C GLN A 48 3.85 -2.65 10.27
N PRO A 49 3.02 -2.02 9.42
CA PRO A 49 2.43 -0.72 9.71
C PRO A 49 1.57 -0.71 10.99
N GLY A 50 0.95 -1.84 11.32
CA GLY A 50 0.08 -1.97 12.50
C GLY A 50 0.75 -1.54 13.79
N LYS A 51 2.00 -1.92 14.00
CA LYS A 51 2.77 -1.53 15.20
C LYS A 51 3.00 -0.01 15.28
N ALA A 52 3.22 0.64 14.15
CA ALA A 52 3.40 2.09 14.10
C ALA A 52 2.06 2.80 14.36
N PHE A 53 0.95 2.31 13.79
CA PHE A 53 -0.39 2.84 14.10
C PHE A 53 -0.76 2.65 15.58
N GLU A 54 -0.45 1.51 16.19
CA GLU A 54 -0.68 1.29 17.62
C GLU A 54 0.12 2.28 18.48
N ALA A 55 1.37 2.53 18.15
CA ALA A 55 2.20 3.50 18.84
C ALA A 55 1.66 4.93 18.69
N ALA A 56 1.27 5.34 17.49
CA ALA A 56 0.67 6.64 17.21
C ALA A 56 -0.69 6.80 17.91
N ALA A 57 -1.52 5.75 17.92
CA ALA A 57 -2.83 5.72 18.57
C ALA A 57 -2.74 6.04 20.05
N LYS A 58 -1.71 5.54 20.73
CA LYS A 58 -1.49 5.83 22.16
C LYS A 58 -1.29 7.32 22.40
N GLY A 59 -0.39 7.96 21.67
CA GLY A 59 -0.15 9.41 21.80
C GLY A 59 -1.37 10.24 21.42
N PHE A 60 -2.11 9.82 20.40
CA PHE A 60 -3.33 10.49 19.99
C PHE A 60 -4.43 10.44 21.06
N GLN A 61 -4.64 9.28 21.69
CA GLN A 61 -5.61 9.11 22.79
C GLN A 61 -5.23 9.92 24.04
N GLU A 62 -3.94 9.98 24.35
CA GLU A 62 -3.44 10.79 25.48
C GLU A 62 -3.70 12.30 25.24
N ALA A 63 -3.54 12.76 24.00
CA ALA A 63 -3.79 14.16 23.62
C ALA A 63 -5.29 14.47 23.46
N ASN A 64 -6.14 13.45 23.22
CA ASN A 64 -7.57 13.59 22.97
C ASN A 64 -8.39 12.69 23.91
N PRO A 65 -8.55 13.09 25.20
CA PRO A 65 -9.32 12.32 26.17
C PRO A 65 -10.77 12.11 25.71
N GLY A 66 -11.23 10.86 25.77
CA GLY A 66 -12.55 10.46 25.27
C GLY A 66 -12.54 9.80 23.88
N THR A 67 -11.36 9.73 23.25
CA THR A 67 -11.16 9.00 21.99
C THR A 67 -10.57 7.61 22.25
N THR A 68 -11.08 6.61 21.56
CA THR A 68 -10.50 5.26 21.51
C THR A 68 -10.10 4.97 20.07
N VAL A 69 -8.85 4.58 19.85
CA VAL A 69 -8.38 4.13 18.52
C VAL A 69 -8.19 2.62 18.55
N LYS A 70 -8.84 1.93 17.62
CA LYS A 70 -8.73 0.48 17.42
C LYS A 70 -7.97 0.20 16.15
N VAL A 71 -6.79 -0.38 16.26
CA VAL A 71 -6.00 -0.84 15.13
C VAL A 71 -6.30 -2.32 14.91
N GLU A 72 -6.82 -2.65 13.74
CA GLU A 72 -7.14 -4.01 13.35
C GLU A 72 -6.16 -4.48 12.27
N ASN A 73 -5.35 -5.47 12.62
CA ASN A 73 -4.48 -6.15 11.68
C ASN A 73 -5.29 -7.15 10.85
N VAL A 74 -5.69 -6.75 9.66
CA VAL A 74 -6.47 -7.58 8.74
C VAL A 74 -5.60 -8.56 7.97
N GLY A 75 -4.31 -8.24 7.84
CA GLY A 75 -3.33 -9.02 7.09
C GLY A 75 -3.33 -8.75 5.58
N ASN A 76 -2.17 -8.93 4.98
CA ASN A 76 -1.95 -8.85 3.53
C ASN A 76 -1.85 -10.28 2.97
N PRO A 77 -2.58 -10.68 1.90
CA PRO A 77 -3.38 -9.83 1.01
C PRO A 77 -4.87 -9.68 1.37
N ALA A 78 -5.34 -10.28 2.46
CA ALA A 78 -6.78 -10.34 2.80
C ALA A 78 -7.45 -8.96 2.94
N ILE A 79 -6.67 -7.94 3.30
CA ILE A 79 -7.16 -6.56 3.45
C ILE A 79 -7.73 -6.01 2.13
N TRP A 80 -7.13 -6.34 0.98
CA TRP A 80 -7.55 -5.82 -0.32
C TRP A 80 -8.93 -6.32 -0.74
N ASP A 81 -9.23 -7.58 -0.47
CA ASP A 81 -10.55 -8.17 -0.75
C ASP A 81 -11.63 -7.55 0.13
N LYS A 82 -11.32 -7.32 1.41
CA LYS A 82 -12.25 -6.70 2.34
C LYS A 82 -12.53 -5.24 1.98
N ILE A 83 -11.51 -4.45 1.67
CA ILE A 83 -11.67 -3.07 1.22
C ILE A 83 -12.50 -3.02 -0.06
N THR A 84 -12.14 -3.81 -1.06
CA THR A 84 -12.86 -3.86 -2.34
C THR A 84 -14.34 -4.20 -2.14
N THR A 85 -14.64 -5.18 -1.28
CA THR A 85 -16.01 -5.60 -0.98
C THR A 85 -16.79 -4.50 -0.25
N GLY A 86 -16.17 -3.85 0.74
CA GLY A 86 -16.78 -2.75 1.48
C GLY A 86 -17.05 -1.53 0.61
N LEU A 87 -16.11 -1.16 -0.26
CA LEU A 87 -16.28 -0.08 -1.24
C LEU A 87 -17.44 -0.39 -2.20
N ALA A 88 -17.52 -1.62 -2.73
CA ALA A 88 -18.61 -2.06 -3.60
C ALA A 88 -19.98 -2.08 -2.88
N ALA A 89 -19.99 -2.24 -1.57
CA ALA A 89 -21.19 -2.18 -0.73
C ALA A 89 -21.54 -0.74 -0.26
N GLY A 90 -20.94 0.29 -0.84
CA GLY A 90 -21.20 1.68 -0.47
C GLY A 90 -20.62 2.08 0.89
N GLY A 91 -19.48 1.51 1.27
CA GLY A 91 -18.76 1.79 2.52
C GLY A 91 -19.20 0.93 3.71
N GLN A 92 -20.18 0.05 3.53
CA GLN A 92 -20.66 -0.79 4.64
C GLN A 92 -19.59 -1.76 5.12
N GLY A 93 -19.31 -1.73 6.43
CA GLY A 93 -18.34 -2.61 7.08
C GLY A 93 -16.89 -2.18 6.91
N LEU A 94 -16.63 -1.02 6.30
CA LEU A 94 -15.30 -0.41 6.29
C LEU A 94 -14.98 0.26 7.63
N PRO A 95 -13.70 0.39 7.99
CA PRO A 95 -13.25 1.16 9.13
C PRO A 95 -13.28 2.67 8.81
N ASP A 96 -13.02 3.51 9.82
CA ASP A 96 -12.90 4.95 9.63
C ASP A 96 -11.65 5.32 8.83
N ILE A 97 -10.56 4.57 9.01
CA ILE A 97 -9.28 4.77 8.31
C ILE A 97 -8.80 3.44 7.73
N MET A 98 -8.34 3.47 6.49
CA MET A 98 -7.74 2.33 5.81
C MET A 98 -6.29 2.65 5.44
N ASN A 99 -5.35 1.80 5.84
CA ASN A 99 -4.03 1.81 5.24
C ASN A 99 -4.13 1.12 3.87
N VAL A 100 -3.80 1.84 2.80
CA VAL A 100 -3.97 1.36 1.43
C VAL A 100 -2.65 1.39 0.68
N GLY A 101 -2.28 0.28 0.08
CA GLY A 101 -1.09 0.18 -0.76
C GLY A 101 -1.18 1.08 -2.00
N ILE A 102 -0.03 1.62 -2.39
CA ILE A 102 0.09 2.49 -3.57
C ILE A 102 -0.43 1.80 -4.85
N ASP A 103 -0.33 0.47 -4.92
CA ASP A 103 -0.77 -0.35 -6.04
C ASP A 103 -2.31 -0.40 -6.17
N TYR A 104 -3.04 -0.04 -5.11
CA TYR A 104 -4.50 -0.15 -5.03
C TYR A 104 -5.22 1.20 -5.01
N ILE A 105 -4.62 2.22 -4.37
CA ILE A 105 -5.32 3.50 -4.10
C ILE A 105 -5.82 4.17 -5.38
N GLY A 106 -5.01 4.20 -6.46
CA GLY A 106 -5.42 4.76 -7.74
C GLY A 106 -6.65 4.08 -8.30
N GLY A 107 -6.65 2.75 -8.34
CA GLY A 107 -7.79 1.96 -8.82
C GLY A 107 -9.05 2.11 -7.96
N TYR A 108 -8.91 2.29 -6.66
CA TYR A 108 -10.04 2.56 -5.78
C TYR A 108 -10.65 3.94 -6.01
N MET A 109 -9.83 4.98 -6.14
CA MET A 109 -10.29 6.33 -6.46
C MET A 109 -11.02 6.40 -7.82
N ASP A 110 -10.51 5.69 -8.84
CA ASP A 110 -11.12 5.66 -10.16
C ASP A 110 -12.46 4.91 -10.16
N LYS A 111 -12.54 3.81 -9.42
CA LYS A 111 -13.72 2.95 -9.41
C LYS A 111 -14.80 3.39 -8.42
N PHE A 112 -14.40 4.04 -7.35
CA PHE A 112 -15.28 4.46 -6.25
C PHE A 112 -15.00 5.92 -5.85
N PRO A 113 -15.21 6.90 -6.76
CA PRO A 113 -14.78 8.29 -6.55
C PRO A 113 -15.42 8.97 -5.33
N ASP A 114 -16.62 8.53 -4.95
CA ASP A 114 -17.38 9.10 -3.83
C ASP A 114 -17.18 8.35 -2.49
N ALA A 115 -16.29 7.36 -2.46
CA ALA A 115 -16.12 6.51 -1.28
C ALA A 115 -15.08 7.03 -0.28
N PHE A 116 -14.31 8.02 -0.66
CA PHE A 116 -13.24 8.60 0.18
C PHE A 116 -13.56 10.05 0.51
N ALA A 117 -13.25 10.46 1.73
CA ALA A 117 -13.34 11.85 2.14
C ALA A 117 -12.26 12.68 1.42
N ASP A 118 -12.62 13.88 0.99
CA ASP A 118 -11.67 14.90 0.54
C ASP A 118 -10.98 15.51 1.76
N LEU A 119 -9.73 15.12 1.97
CA LEU A 119 -8.96 15.58 3.13
C LEU A 119 -8.50 17.04 2.99
N SER A 120 -8.61 17.66 1.81
CA SER A 120 -8.35 19.09 1.61
C SER A 120 -9.28 19.93 2.47
N ASP A 121 -10.53 19.49 2.66
CA ASP A 121 -11.51 20.12 3.53
C ASP A 121 -11.11 20.09 5.02
N TYR A 122 -10.13 19.26 5.37
CA TYR A 122 -9.64 19.05 6.74
C TYR A 122 -8.18 19.45 6.95
N GLY A 123 -7.61 20.27 6.05
CA GLY A 123 -6.28 20.83 6.19
C GLY A 123 -5.13 19.99 5.62
N ALA A 124 -5.43 18.94 4.82
CA ALA A 124 -4.38 18.12 4.20
C ALA A 124 -3.50 18.93 3.22
N ASP A 125 -4.00 20.03 2.67
CA ASP A 125 -3.23 20.94 1.83
C ASP A 125 -2.02 21.55 2.52
N ASP A 126 -2.11 21.78 3.82
CA ASP A 126 -1.02 22.34 4.62
C ASP A 126 0.11 21.34 4.86
N LEU A 127 -0.18 20.03 4.70
CA LEU A 127 0.75 18.94 4.94
C LEU A 127 1.40 18.40 3.66
N LYS A 128 0.92 18.79 2.48
CA LYS A 128 1.37 18.21 1.20
C LYS A 128 2.87 18.36 0.92
N ASP A 129 3.47 19.45 1.40
CA ASP A 129 4.89 19.75 1.19
C ASP A 129 5.80 19.00 2.19
N ASP A 130 5.23 18.34 3.21
CA ASP A 130 5.96 17.48 4.14
C ASP A 130 6.29 16.10 3.55
N PHE A 131 5.67 15.76 2.41
CA PHE A 131 5.83 14.47 1.74
C PHE A 131 6.45 14.62 0.35
N PRO A 132 7.15 13.57 -0.15
CA PRO A 132 7.62 13.56 -1.53
C PRO A 132 6.45 13.71 -2.51
N SER A 133 6.58 14.62 -3.46
CA SER A 133 5.49 14.98 -4.40
C SER A 133 4.95 13.80 -5.20
N GLY A 134 5.81 12.83 -5.57
CA GLY A 134 5.41 11.60 -6.27
C GLY A 134 4.46 10.74 -5.46
N VAL A 135 4.68 10.64 -4.15
CA VAL A 135 3.81 9.85 -3.26
C VAL A 135 2.49 10.58 -3.00
N MET A 136 2.53 11.88 -2.75
CA MET A 136 1.30 12.70 -2.62
C MET A 136 0.43 12.62 -3.88
N LYS A 137 1.04 12.63 -5.08
CA LYS A 137 0.32 12.49 -6.34
C LYS A 137 -0.48 11.19 -6.43
N SER A 138 0.00 10.09 -5.85
CA SER A 138 -0.71 8.81 -5.88
C SER A 138 -2.04 8.82 -5.12
N ALA A 139 -2.15 9.67 -4.09
CA ALA A 139 -3.36 9.82 -3.26
C ALA A 139 -4.18 11.09 -3.61
N THR A 140 -3.81 11.77 -4.70
CA THR A 140 -4.48 13.00 -5.16
C THR A 140 -5.15 12.76 -6.50
N ARG A 141 -6.40 13.21 -6.66
CA ARG A 141 -7.15 13.14 -7.91
C ARG A 141 -7.98 14.41 -8.10
N ASP A 142 -7.91 15.02 -9.27
CA ASP A 142 -8.67 16.23 -9.62
C ASP A 142 -8.49 17.38 -8.61
N GLY A 143 -7.30 17.53 -8.05
CA GLY A 143 -6.95 18.56 -7.06
C GLY A 143 -7.39 18.24 -5.63
N LYS A 144 -8.02 17.09 -5.38
CA LYS A 144 -8.48 16.65 -4.07
C LYS A 144 -7.52 15.63 -3.48
N ILE A 145 -7.30 15.68 -2.17
CA ILE A 145 -6.43 14.78 -1.43
C ILE A 145 -7.30 13.73 -0.74
N TYR A 146 -7.16 12.46 -1.14
CA TYR A 146 -7.94 11.35 -0.59
C TYR A 146 -7.15 10.48 0.41
N GLY A 147 -5.89 10.78 0.61
CA GLY A 147 -5.03 10.10 1.58
C GLY A 147 -3.75 10.86 1.85
N LEU A 148 -3.16 10.61 3.00
CA LEU A 148 -1.82 11.09 3.35
C LEU A 148 -0.86 9.90 3.35
N PRO A 149 0.37 10.07 2.85
CA PRO A 149 1.37 9.02 2.90
C PRO A 149 1.67 8.64 4.36
N PHE A 150 1.63 7.34 4.64
CA PHE A 150 1.98 6.81 5.95
C PHE A 150 3.45 6.43 6.02
N GLU A 151 3.94 5.80 4.96
CA GLU A 151 5.34 5.40 4.80
C GLU A 151 5.79 5.60 3.36
N VAL A 152 7.08 5.79 3.17
CA VAL A 152 7.71 5.87 1.86
C VAL A 152 8.86 4.88 1.85
N ASN A 153 8.72 3.83 1.07
CA ASN A 153 9.76 2.84 0.91
C ASN A 153 10.73 3.26 -0.20
N THR A 154 11.99 3.41 0.16
CA THR A 154 13.05 3.73 -0.80
C THR A 154 13.81 2.47 -1.13
N GLY A 155 13.91 2.14 -2.43
CA GLY A 155 14.75 1.03 -2.87
C GLY A 155 16.20 1.25 -2.44
N ALA A 156 16.80 0.27 -1.77
CA ALA A 156 18.17 0.29 -1.34
C ALA A 156 18.84 -1.06 -1.60
N LEU A 157 20.13 -1.01 -1.89
CA LEU A 157 20.99 -2.18 -1.91
C LEU A 157 21.64 -2.31 -0.54
N VAL A 158 21.34 -3.39 0.16
CA VAL A 158 22.00 -3.76 1.43
C VAL A 158 22.97 -4.90 1.13
N TYR A 159 24.17 -4.86 1.69
CA TYR A 159 25.16 -5.91 1.43
C TYR A 159 25.84 -6.42 2.72
N ASP A 160 26.29 -7.66 2.68
CA ASP A 160 27.08 -8.27 3.75
C ASP A 160 28.54 -7.82 3.62
N VAL A 161 28.96 -6.98 4.58
CA VAL A 161 30.29 -6.40 4.62
C VAL A 161 31.39 -7.47 4.64
N LYS A 162 31.19 -8.57 5.40
CA LYS A 162 32.20 -9.63 5.53
C LYS A 162 32.40 -10.38 4.22
N MET A 163 31.29 -10.72 3.54
CA MET A 163 31.37 -11.38 2.23
C MET A 163 32.09 -10.50 1.20
N PHE A 164 31.82 -9.19 1.23
CA PHE A 164 32.49 -8.24 0.35
C PHE A 164 33.98 -8.13 0.65
N GLU A 165 34.34 -8.02 1.92
CA GLU A 165 35.76 -8.00 2.35
C GLU A 165 36.47 -9.29 1.94
N GLU A 166 35.88 -10.48 2.18
CA GLU A 166 36.44 -11.80 1.78
C GLU A 166 36.65 -11.89 0.27
N ALA A 167 35.68 -11.38 -0.50
CA ALA A 167 35.78 -11.31 -1.95
C ALA A 167 36.70 -10.20 -2.46
N GLY A 168 37.05 -9.22 -1.62
CA GLY A 168 37.81 -8.03 -1.99
C GLY A 168 36.99 -7.12 -2.92
N ILE A 169 35.69 -6.96 -2.62
CA ILE A 169 34.75 -6.09 -3.32
C ILE A 169 34.56 -4.83 -2.48
N THR A 170 34.51 -3.69 -3.14
CA THR A 170 34.23 -2.39 -2.56
C THR A 170 32.90 -1.83 -3.05
N GLU A 171 32.42 -0.77 -2.41
CA GLU A 171 31.20 -0.06 -2.85
C GLU A 171 31.35 0.52 -4.26
N ASP A 172 32.55 0.99 -4.61
CA ASP A 172 32.85 1.52 -5.94
C ASP A 172 32.71 0.45 -7.03
N ASP A 173 33.07 -0.80 -6.72
CA ASP A 173 32.97 -1.92 -7.66
C ASP A 173 31.52 -2.24 -8.05
N ILE A 174 30.54 -1.88 -7.21
CA ILE A 174 29.12 -2.13 -7.44
C ILE A 174 28.33 -0.86 -7.80
N SER A 175 29.01 0.23 -8.12
CA SER A 175 28.38 1.51 -8.49
C SER A 175 27.66 1.48 -9.85
N THR A 176 27.91 0.46 -10.66
CA THR A 176 27.27 0.20 -11.95
C THR A 176 26.76 -1.23 -12.03
N TRP A 177 25.80 -1.51 -12.92
CA TRP A 177 25.29 -2.86 -13.13
C TRP A 177 26.35 -3.83 -13.66
N ASP A 178 27.22 -3.37 -14.56
CA ASP A 178 28.33 -4.18 -15.07
C ASP A 178 29.30 -4.54 -13.93
N GLY A 179 29.65 -3.55 -13.11
CA GLY A 179 30.50 -3.75 -11.93
C GLY A 179 29.83 -4.68 -10.89
N PHE A 180 28.51 -4.57 -10.70
CA PHE A 180 27.74 -5.46 -9.83
C PHE A 180 27.81 -6.91 -10.31
N ILE A 181 27.66 -7.15 -11.61
CA ILE A 181 27.74 -8.50 -12.19
C ILE A 181 29.15 -9.07 -12.07
N GLU A 182 30.19 -8.29 -12.41
CA GLU A 182 31.58 -8.72 -12.27
C GLU A 182 31.95 -8.99 -10.80
N SER A 183 31.50 -8.15 -9.88
CA SER A 183 31.65 -8.38 -8.44
C SER A 183 30.94 -9.65 -7.98
N GLY A 184 29.75 -9.94 -8.52
CA GLY A 184 29.04 -11.16 -8.24
C GLY A 184 29.78 -12.42 -8.70
N LYS A 185 30.40 -12.40 -9.89
CA LYS A 185 31.27 -13.49 -10.39
C LYS A 185 32.48 -13.71 -9.46
N LYS A 186 33.14 -12.63 -9.07
CA LYS A 186 34.29 -12.65 -8.15
C LYS A 186 33.90 -13.20 -6.77
N LEU A 187 32.75 -12.78 -6.23
CA LEU A 187 32.21 -13.27 -4.98
C LEU A 187 31.93 -14.78 -5.08
N LYS A 188 31.24 -15.20 -6.13
CA LYS A 188 30.90 -16.60 -6.38
C LYS A 188 32.14 -17.48 -6.45
N GLU A 189 33.17 -17.06 -7.17
CA GLU A 189 34.44 -17.78 -7.30
C GLU A 189 35.14 -17.93 -5.94
N LYS A 190 35.20 -16.88 -5.13
CA LYS A 190 35.95 -16.87 -3.87
C LYS A 190 35.22 -17.50 -2.70
N THR A 191 33.91 -17.31 -2.59
CA THR A 191 33.15 -17.71 -1.40
C THR A 191 32.13 -18.85 -1.67
N GLY A 192 31.80 -19.10 -2.95
CA GLY A 192 30.74 -20.02 -3.33
C GLY A 192 29.33 -19.45 -3.17
N ASN A 193 29.18 -18.26 -2.58
CA ASN A 193 27.89 -17.61 -2.33
C ASN A 193 27.35 -16.88 -3.56
N TYR A 194 26.12 -16.42 -3.47
CA TYR A 194 25.41 -15.73 -4.55
C TYR A 194 25.41 -14.22 -4.29
N MET A 195 25.41 -13.44 -5.36
CA MET A 195 25.33 -11.99 -5.25
C MET A 195 23.96 -11.54 -4.75
N PHE A 196 22.87 -12.06 -5.35
CA PHE A 196 21.52 -11.76 -4.92
C PHE A 196 20.55 -12.92 -5.20
N GLY A 197 19.37 -12.85 -4.59
CA GLY A 197 18.29 -13.80 -4.80
C GLY A 197 17.14 -13.21 -5.59
N ILE A 198 16.49 -14.02 -6.41
CA ILE A 198 15.24 -13.67 -7.07
C ILE A 198 14.16 -14.69 -6.76
N ASN A 199 12.94 -14.19 -6.58
CA ASN A 199 11.79 -15.05 -6.36
C ASN A 199 11.12 -15.37 -7.70
N LYS A 200 11.17 -16.66 -8.11
CA LYS A 200 10.53 -17.13 -9.35
C LYS A 200 9.10 -17.65 -9.14
N ALA A 201 8.74 -17.98 -7.92
CA ALA A 201 7.48 -18.69 -7.62
C ALA A 201 6.29 -17.73 -7.43
N CYS A 202 6.35 -16.57 -8.03
CA CYS A 202 5.38 -15.54 -7.79
C CYS A 202 4.14 -15.67 -8.67
N THR A 203 3.14 -16.36 -8.19
CA THR A 203 1.82 -16.38 -8.80
C THR A 203 0.85 -15.50 -7.97
N GLY A 204 0.43 -14.38 -8.54
CA GLY A 204 -0.65 -13.57 -7.95
C GLY A 204 -0.26 -12.58 -6.84
N ASN A 205 1.03 -12.35 -6.64
CA ASN A 205 1.51 -11.33 -5.69
C ASN A 205 2.27 -10.22 -6.45
N ALA A 206 1.91 -8.97 -6.23
CA ALA A 206 2.53 -7.80 -6.87
C ALA A 206 4.03 -7.64 -6.53
N ASN A 207 4.49 -8.23 -5.43
CA ASN A 207 5.88 -8.13 -4.97
C ASN A 207 6.87 -9.02 -5.76
N CYS A 208 6.42 -9.71 -6.76
CA CYS A 208 7.23 -10.67 -7.52
C CYS A 208 8.14 -10.05 -8.57
N GLY A 209 7.89 -8.82 -8.88
CA GLY A 209 8.70 -8.05 -9.81
C GLY A 209 9.73 -7.15 -9.13
N ASP A 210 9.97 -7.29 -7.82
CA ASP A 210 10.74 -6.30 -7.05
C ASP A 210 12.09 -6.00 -7.67
N THR A 211 12.88 -7.00 -8.04
CA THR A 211 14.17 -6.78 -8.70
C THR A 211 14.02 -6.03 -10.02
N TRP A 212 13.05 -6.43 -10.86
CA TRP A 212 12.79 -5.75 -12.13
C TRP A 212 12.26 -4.32 -11.88
N GLN A 213 11.36 -4.13 -10.93
CA GLN A 213 10.81 -2.82 -10.57
C GLN A 213 11.88 -1.86 -10.12
N ILE A 214 12.78 -2.30 -9.23
CA ILE A 214 13.87 -1.46 -8.72
C ILE A 214 14.84 -1.10 -9.83
N ILE A 215 15.28 -2.08 -10.65
CA ILE A 215 16.17 -1.81 -11.78
C ILE A 215 15.53 -0.83 -12.77
N THR A 216 14.24 -0.96 -13.03
CA THR A 216 13.50 -0.09 -13.93
C THR A 216 13.30 1.31 -13.34
N ALA A 217 12.96 1.39 -12.05
CA ALA A 217 12.79 2.66 -11.33
C ALA A 217 14.07 3.48 -11.28
N LEU A 218 15.23 2.84 -11.10
CA LEU A 218 16.54 3.49 -11.16
C LEU A 218 16.88 4.08 -12.54
N GLN A 219 16.14 3.69 -13.58
CA GLN A 219 16.19 4.26 -14.92
C GLN A 219 15.07 5.28 -15.18
N ASN A 220 14.41 5.79 -14.12
CA ASN A 220 13.28 6.72 -14.17
C ASN A 220 12.10 6.21 -15.01
N SER A 221 11.84 4.90 -14.97
CA SER A 221 10.73 4.27 -15.66
C SER A 221 10.01 3.30 -14.73
N PHE A 222 8.77 2.96 -15.05
CA PHE A 222 7.96 2.00 -14.28
C PHE A 222 6.97 1.29 -15.19
N TYR A 223 5.84 0.81 -14.67
CA TYR A 223 4.80 0.15 -15.47
C TYR A 223 4.09 1.12 -16.40
N PHE A 224 3.87 2.36 -15.94
CA PHE A 224 3.16 3.41 -16.65
C PHE A 224 3.93 4.73 -16.52
N ASP A 225 3.80 5.58 -17.53
CA ASP A 225 4.24 6.97 -17.46
C ASP A 225 3.21 7.87 -16.75
N THR A 226 3.52 9.16 -16.66
CA THR A 226 2.66 10.15 -16.00
C THR A 226 1.35 10.39 -16.75
N ASP A 227 1.26 9.98 -18.00
CA ASP A 227 0.08 10.10 -18.85
C ASP A 227 -0.76 8.82 -18.87
N GLY A 228 -0.32 7.76 -18.14
CA GLY A 228 -0.99 6.48 -18.05
C GLY A 228 -0.68 5.50 -19.18
N ASN A 229 0.32 5.80 -20.03
CA ASN A 229 0.74 4.87 -21.09
C ASN A 229 1.59 3.74 -20.48
N ILE A 230 1.46 2.53 -21.03
CA ILE A 230 2.26 1.38 -20.62
C ILE A 230 3.71 1.57 -21.08
N THR A 231 4.66 1.56 -20.15
CA THR A 231 6.10 1.71 -20.36
C THR A 231 6.93 0.49 -19.99
N MET A 232 6.31 -0.51 -19.35
CA MET A 232 7.01 -1.70 -18.87
C MET A 232 7.76 -2.49 -19.95
N ASN A 233 7.34 -2.42 -21.21
CA ASN A 233 7.98 -3.03 -22.35
C ASN A 233 8.90 -2.06 -23.13
N GLY A 234 9.15 -0.88 -22.60
CA GLY A 234 10.10 0.09 -23.12
C GLY A 234 11.55 -0.28 -22.85
N GLU A 235 12.47 0.58 -23.28
CA GLU A 235 13.93 0.36 -23.19
C GLU A 235 14.39 0.01 -21.76
N ALA A 236 13.92 0.74 -20.75
CA ALA A 236 14.29 0.51 -19.36
C ALA A 236 13.83 -0.86 -18.84
N GLY A 237 12.61 -1.26 -19.19
CA GLY A 237 12.07 -2.57 -18.81
C GLY A 237 12.79 -3.73 -19.46
N VAL A 238 13.11 -3.60 -20.76
CA VAL A 238 13.89 -4.59 -21.51
C VAL A 238 15.29 -4.73 -20.92
N LYS A 239 15.98 -3.60 -20.68
CA LYS A 239 17.31 -3.58 -20.07
C LYS A 239 17.32 -4.21 -18.68
N ALA A 240 16.29 -3.98 -17.86
CA ALA A 240 16.18 -4.62 -16.56
C ALA A 240 16.12 -6.15 -16.69
N MET A 241 15.37 -6.68 -17.65
CA MET A 241 15.32 -8.13 -17.93
C MET A 241 16.63 -8.67 -18.48
N GLU A 242 17.33 -7.92 -19.33
CA GLU A 242 18.65 -8.29 -19.84
C GLU A 242 19.66 -8.42 -18.72
N LEU A 243 19.68 -7.47 -17.77
CA LEU A 243 20.56 -7.52 -16.58
C LEU A 243 20.26 -8.73 -15.68
N ILE A 244 18.98 -9.01 -15.44
CA ILE A 244 18.57 -10.19 -14.67
C ILE A 244 19.00 -11.47 -15.39
N LYS A 245 18.84 -11.53 -16.72
CA LYS A 245 19.28 -12.66 -17.51
C LYS A 245 20.79 -12.84 -17.46
N GLU A 246 21.56 -11.75 -17.63
CA GLU A 246 23.02 -11.78 -17.57
C GLU A 246 23.51 -12.28 -16.20
N ALA A 247 22.95 -11.77 -15.11
CA ALA A 247 23.26 -12.22 -13.77
C ALA A 247 22.93 -13.71 -13.54
N ASN A 248 21.81 -14.17 -14.10
CA ASN A 248 21.45 -15.59 -14.06
C ASN A 248 22.43 -16.46 -14.87
N ASP A 249 22.78 -16.03 -16.08
CA ASP A 249 23.75 -16.75 -16.94
C ASP A 249 25.16 -16.78 -16.31
N ALA A 250 25.50 -15.75 -15.56
CA ALA A 250 26.74 -15.68 -14.77
C ALA A 250 26.72 -16.58 -13.51
N GLY A 251 25.57 -17.16 -13.17
CA GLY A 251 25.42 -18.04 -12.01
C GLY A 251 25.52 -17.34 -10.65
N ILE A 252 25.31 -16.02 -10.62
CA ILE A 252 25.40 -15.19 -9.42
C ILE A 252 24.07 -15.00 -8.70
N ILE A 253 23.00 -15.51 -9.27
CA ILE A 253 21.65 -15.48 -8.71
C ILE A 253 21.30 -16.81 -8.05
N ILE A 254 20.64 -16.76 -6.89
CA ILE A 254 19.93 -17.90 -6.33
C ILE A 254 18.42 -17.73 -6.51
N GLU A 255 17.75 -18.80 -6.87
CA GLU A 255 16.29 -18.84 -6.88
C GLU A 255 15.77 -19.02 -5.46
N LEU A 256 14.91 -18.09 -5.01
CA LEU A 256 14.27 -18.15 -3.71
C LEU A 256 12.89 -18.77 -3.82
N PRO A 257 12.55 -19.74 -2.95
CA PRO A 257 11.23 -20.38 -2.94
C PRO A 257 10.23 -19.51 -2.18
N GLY A 258 9.31 -18.81 -2.81
CA GLY A 258 8.17 -18.27 -2.10
C GLY A 258 8.04 -16.75 -2.07
N THR A 259 8.10 -16.09 -0.92
CA THR A 259 7.76 -14.68 -0.72
C THR A 259 8.98 -13.77 -0.56
N SER A 260 8.81 -12.45 -0.55
CA SER A 260 9.87 -11.46 -0.31
C SER A 260 10.65 -11.69 0.99
N ASP A 261 10.02 -12.26 2.01
CA ASP A 261 10.67 -12.57 3.30
C ASP A 261 11.76 -13.64 3.17
N ASP A 262 11.71 -14.47 2.13
CA ASP A 262 12.71 -15.51 1.88
C ASP A 262 14.07 -14.93 1.49
N SER A 263 14.12 -13.75 0.84
CA SER A 263 15.38 -13.09 0.51
C SER A 263 16.13 -12.62 1.75
N SER A 264 15.44 -12.00 2.69
CA SER A 264 16.00 -11.60 3.98
C SER A 264 16.50 -12.82 4.78
N TRP A 265 15.76 -13.93 4.73
CA TRP A 265 16.17 -15.17 5.37
C TRP A 265 17.44 -15.76 4.75
N GLN A 266 17.58 -15.76 3.42
CA GLN A 266 18.77 -16.23 2.73
C GLN A 266 20.01 -15.38 3.02
N VAL A 267 19.85 -14.07 3.13
CA VAL A 267 20.93 -13.17 3.57
C VAL A 267 21.36 -13.52 5.01
N GLN A 268 20.40 -13.74 5.92
CA GLN A 268 20.71 -14.15 7.29
C GLN A 268 21.39 -15.53 7.39
N GLN A 269 21.14 -16.43 6.45
CA GLN A 269 21.82 -17.73 6.36
C GLN A 269 23.22 -17.65 5.74
N GLY A 270 23.65 -16.47 5.27
CA GLY A 270 24.95 -16.27 4.68
C GLY A 270 25.11 -16.89 3.29
N ASN A 271 24.03 -17.10 2.55
CA ASN A 271 24.07 -17.66 1.20
C ASN A 271 24.05 -16.59 0.11
N VAL A 272 23.62 -15.37 0.46
CA VAL A 272 23.42 -14.24 -0.45
C VAL A 272 24.12 -13.00 0.12
N ALA A 273 24.91 -12.36 -0.70
CA ALA A 273 25.70 -11.22 -0.26
C ALA A 273 24.94 -9.89 -0.29
N THR A 274 23.91 -9.76 -1.11
CA THR A 274 23.13 -8.52 -1.21
C THR A 274 21.65 -8.77 -1.17
N LEU A 275 20.94 -7.79 -0.62
CA LEU A 275 19.49 -7.69 -0.67
C LEU A 275 19.14 -6.35 -1.34
N VAL A 276 18.30 -6.42 -2.36
CA VAL A 276 17.68 -5.25 -2.95
C VAL A 276 16.26 -5.21 -2.40
N ASP A 277 16.00 -4.26 -1.52
CA ASP A 277 14.73 -4.16 -0.79
C ASP A 277 14.18 -2.73 -0.84
N ARG A 278 12.91 -2.58 -0.50
CA ARG A 278 12.18 -1.31 -0.48
C ARG A 278 11.30 -1.18 0.75
#